data_cd9abb2e7fa1c26a88089e2e0d584268
#
_entry.id   cd9abb2e7fa1c26a88089e2e0d584268
#
_cell.length_a   1.000
_cell.length_b   1.000
_cell.length_c   1.000
_cell.angle_alpha   90.00
_cell.angle_beta   90.00
_cell.angle_gamma   90.00
#
_symmetry.space_group_name_H-M   'P 1'
#
loop_
_entity.id
_entity.type
_entity.pdbx_description
1 polymer ?
#
loop_
_entity_poly.entity_id
_entity_poly.type
_entity_poly.pdbx_seq_one_letter_code
_entity_poly.pdbx_strand_id
1 'polypeptide(L)'
;MSQDKEESHLIEERRKKLAELREANKAFPNDFKRKHLAQELKNKFDEFSKEELEKKKAKGVVAGRIMLRRMMGKASFTTIQDFSGRIQLYIRADEISNYDEFKNYDLGDIVGAEGTVFKTNTGELSIHVKKLKLLTKSLRPLPEKHLGLTDTEIRYRKRYLDLLTNPESLEVFKTRAEIISNLRAFLLADDFIEVETPMMHPIPGGATARPFVTHHNSLNMDLFLSCLLYTSPSPRDREKSRMPSSA
;
A
#
# COMPACT_ATOMS: atom_id res chain seq x y z
N MET A 1 17.68 -1.88 -24.00
CA MET A 1 18.49 -3.14 -24.00
C MET A 1 19.49 -3.24 -22.83
N SER A 2 20.16 -2.16 -22.37
CA SER A 2 21.07 -2.26 -21.21
C SER A 2 20.33 -2.34 -19.88
N GLN A 3 19.30 -1.54 -19.65
CA GLN A 3 18.50 -1.53 -18.41
C GLN A 3 17.77 -2.85 -18.15
N ASP A 4 17.19 -3.47 -19.18
CA ASP A 4 16.51 -4.77 -19.04
C ASP A 4 17.46 -5.90 -18.63
N LYS A 5 18.72 -5.86 -19.10
CA LYS A 5 19.75 -6.83 -18.73
C LYS A 5 20.22 -6.64 -17.28
N GLU A 6 20.38 -5.40 -16.85
CA GLU A 6 20.79 -5.04 -15.50
C GLU A 6 19.69 -5.37 -14.48
N GLU A 7 18.44 -5.07 -14.80
CA GLU A 7 17.29 -5.48 -14.00
C GLU A 7 17.20 -7.01 -13.88
N SER A 8 17.45 -7.75 -14.97
CA SER A 8 17.47 -9.22 -14.97
C SER A 8 18.53 -9.78 -14.02
N HIS A 9 19.74 -9.22 -14.03
CA HIS A 9 20.84 -9.66 -13.16
C HIS A 9 20.51 -9.42 -11.67
N LEU A 10 19.97 -8.25 -11.32
CA LEU A 10 19.53 -7.93 -9.95
C LEU A 10 18.43 -8.88 -9.46
N ILE A 11 17.50 -9.23 -10.33
CA ILE A 11 16.43 -10.19 -10.00
C ILE A 11 17.04 -11.59 -9.74
N GLU A 12 17.99 -12.02 -10.54
CA GLU A 12 18.67 -13.31 -10.35
C GLU A 12 19.46 -13.36 -9.04
N GLU A 13 20.20 -12.31 -8.72
CA GLU A 13 20.90 -12.21 -7.42
C GLU A 13 19.93 -12.30 -6.24
N ARG A 14 18.82 -11.57 -6.30
CA ARG A 14 17.82 -11.60 -5.23
C ARG A 14 17.13 -12.96 -5.11
N ARG A 15 16.94 -13.67 -6.23
CA ARG A 15 16.43 -15.04 -6.23
C ARG A 15 17.42 -16.01 -5.59
N LYS A 16 18.72 -15.87 -5.83
CA LYS A 16 19.78 -16.65 -5.17
C LYS A 16 19.74 -16.43 -3.66
N LYS A 17 19.74 -15.17 -3.21
CA LYS A 17 19.60 -14.82 -1.78
C LYS A 17 18.33 -15.43 -1.16
N LEU A 18 17.21 -15.46 -1.89
CA LEU A 18 15.98 -16.10 -1.40
C LEU A 18 16.13 -17.61 -1.31
N ALA A 19 16.82 -18.27 -2.25
CA ALA A 19 17.09 -19.71 -2.20
C ALA A 19 17.91 -20.06 -0.96
N GLU A 20 18.99 -19.33 -0.70
CA GLU A 20 19.82 -19.48 0.51
C GLU A 20 18.99 -19.32 1.81
N LEU A 21 18.08 -18.34 1.85
CA LEU A 21 17.17 -18.16 2.98
C LEU A 21 16.19 -19.32 3.15
N ARG A 22 15.75 -19.95 2.07
CA ARG A 22 14.89 -21.15 2.10
C ARG A 22 15.64 -22.37 2.62
N GLU A 23 16.85 -22.60 2.16
CA GLU A 23 17.72 -23.68 2.64
C GLU A 23 18.03 -23.53 4.14
N ALA A 24 18.24 -22.28 4.60
CA ALA A 24 18.45 -21.97 6.01
C ALA A 24 17.14 -21.97 6.84
N ASN A 25 15.99 -22.25 6.24
CA ASN A 25 14.64 -22.17 6.86
C ASN A 25 14.33 -20.81 7.50
N LYS A 26 14.89 -19.74 6.91
CA LYS A 26 14.71 -18.34 7.36
C LYS A 26 13.83 -17.51 6.42
N ALA A 27 13.41 -18.06 5.27
CA ALA A 27 12.51 -17.39 4.34
C ALA A 27 11.09 -17.35 4.92
N PHE A 28 10.43 -16.20 4.80
CA PHE A 28 9.04 -16.01 5.21
C PHE A 28 8.72 -16.39 6.66
N PRO A 29 9.45 -15.87 7.67
CA PRO A 29 9.18 -16.18 9.06
C PRO A 29 7.79 -15.66 9.47
N ASN A 30 7.09 -16.44 10.30
CA ASN A 30 5.69 -16.20 10.68
C ASN A 30 5.52 -15.83 12.18
N ASP A 31 6.61 -15.64 12.88
CA ASP A 31 6.69 -15.44 14.32
C ASP A 31 6.83 -13.98 14.75
N PHE A 32 6.85 -13.02 13.80
CA PHE A 32 6.93 -11.61 14.09
C PHE A 32 5.54 -10.96 14.09
N LYS A 33 5.15 -10.36 15.22
CA LYS A 33 3.89 -9.62 15.36
C LYS A 33 4.17 -8.13 15.54
N ARG A 34 3.83 -7.32 14.53
CA ARG A 34 3.84 -5.86 14.63
C ARG A 34 2.83 -5.40 15.69
N LYS A 35 3.22 -4.43 16.51
CA LYS A 35 2.35 -3.82 17.55
C LYS A 35 2.02 -2.36 17.26
N HIS A 36 2.84 -1.66 16.49
CA HIS A 36 2.70 -0.23 16.23
C HIS A 36 2.79 0.07 14.74
N LEU A 37 2.07 1.09 14.31
CA LEU A 37 2.20 1.71 13.01
C LEU A 37 3.18 2.88 13.05
N ALA A 38 3.79 3.20 11.91
CA ALA A 38 4.74 4.31 11.82
C ALA A 38 4.08 5.64 12.23
N GLN A 39 2.87 5.91 11.72
CA GLN A 39 2.15 7.15 12.01
C GLN A 39 1.62 7.20 13.45
N GLU A 40 1.21 6.07 14.04
CA GLU A 40 0.81 6.00 15.44
C GLU A 40 1.95 6.41 16.37
N LEU A 41 3.18 5.91 16.10
CA LEU A 41 4.34 6.30 16.89
C LEU A 41 4.67 7.79 16.72
N LYS A 42 4.55 8.31 15.49
CA LYS A 42 4.73 9.75 15.24
C LYS A 42 3.71 10.57 16.01
N ASN A 43 2.43 10.30 15.85
CA ASN A 43 1.35 11.03 16.53
C ASN A 43 1.50 10.99 18.06
N LYS A 44 2.01 9.87 18.59
CA LYS A 44 2.15 9.68 20.05
C LYS A 44 3.40 10.33 20.63
N PHE A 45 4.47 10.45 19.86
CA PHE A 45 5.78 10.80 20.39
C PHE A 45 6.44 12.01 19.72
N ASP A 46 5.83 12.58 18.67
CA ASP A 46 6.44 13.69 17.91
C ASP A 46 6.54 14.98 18.70
N GLU A 47 5.65 15.19 19.69
CA GLU A 47 5.66 16.36 20.57
C GLU A 47 6.68 16.25 21.73
N PHE A 48 7.15 15.02 22.03
CA PHE A 48 8.09 14.82 23.14
C PHE A 48 9.49 15.28 22.79
N SER A 49 10.18 15.88 23.76
CA SER A 49 11.60 16.21 23.63
C SER A 49 12.49 14.95 23.64
N LYS A 50 13.74 15.11 23.25
CA LYS A 50 14.71 14.00 23.25
C LYS A 50 14.91 13.44 24.64
N GLU A 51 15.04 14.32 25.64
CA GLU A 51 15.27 13.95 27.05
C GLU A 51 14.07 13.21 27.65
N GLU A 52 12.86 13.61 27.30
CA GLU A 52 11.63 12.95 27.75
C GLU A 52 11.51 11.54 27.16
N LEU A 53 11.86 11.34 25.89
CA LEU A 53 11.85 10.02 25.25
C LEU A 53 12.92 9.09 25.84
N GLU A 54 14.10 9.62 26.16
CA GLU A 54 15.18 8.86 26.81
C GLU A 54 14.76 8.37 28.21
N LYS A 55 14.05 9.19 28.98
CA LYS A 55 13.50 8.80 30.30
C LYS A 55 12.37 7.78 30.16
N LYS A 56 11.50 7.96 29.18
CA LYS A 56 10.31 7.12 28.97
C LYS A 56 10.62 5.73 28.44
N LYS A 57 11.76 5.55 27.76
CA LYS A 57 12.22 4.28 27.13
C LYS A 57 11.10 3.54 26.41
N ALA A 58 10.29 4.28 25.64
CA ALA A 58 9.14 3.75 24.94
C ALA A 58 9.58 2.69 23.93
N LYS A 59 8.91 1.53 23.92
CA LYS A 59 9.20 0.45 22.97
C LYS A 59 8.41 0.63 21.69
N GLY A 60 9.09 0.49 20.54
CA GLY A 60 8.50 0.42 19.20
C GLY A 60 8.67 -0.98 18.62
N VAL A 61 7.58 -1.57 18.12
CA VAL A 61 7.58 -2.84 17.37
C VAL A 61 6.88 -2.60 16.06
N VAL A 62 7.65 -2.45 15.00
CA VAL A 62 7.18 -2.03 13.67
C VAL A 62 7.57 -3.04 12.60
N ALA A 63 6.82 -3.05 11.50
CA ALA A 63 7.20 -3.78 10.30
C ALA A 63 6.92 -2.91 9.08
N GLY A 64 7.82 -2.93 8.10
CA GLY A 64 7.65 -2.14 6.90
C GLY A 64 8.67 -2.48 5.82
N ARG A 65 8.47 -1.88 4.67
CA ARG A 65 9.35 -2.03 3.49
C ARG A 65 10.53 -1.07 3.60
N ILE A 66 11.73 -1.56 3.36
CA ILE A 66 12.94 -0.73 3.29
C ILE A 66 12.86 0.17 2.05
N MET A 67 12.74 1.48 2.29
CA MET A 67 12.69 2.50 1.23
C MET A 67 14.02 3.23 1.05
N LEU A 68 14.79 3.36 2.12
CA LEU A 68 16.10 4.00 2.12
C LEU A 68 17.02 3.30 3.12
N ARG A 69 18.28 3.15 2.75
CA ARG A 69 19.32 2.63 3.64
C ARG A 69 20.62 3.43 3.46
N ARG A 70 21.16 3.90 4.57
CA ARG A 70 22.46 4.60 4.61
C ARG A 70 23.35 3.86 5.59
N MET A 71 24.42 3.24 5.09
CA MET A 71 25.41 2.55 5.90
C MET A 71 26.52 3.55 6.28
N MET A 72 26.84 3.62 7.57
CA MET A 72 27.86 4.52 8.13
C MET A 72 28.78 3.70 9.06
N GLY A 73 29.65 2.90 8.45
CA GLY A 73 30.55 2.01 9.20
C GLY A 73 29.80 1.00 10.06
N LYS A 74 29.87 1.14 11.40
CA LYS A 74 29.21 0.26 12.36
C LYS A 74 27.75 0.62 12.66
N ALA A 75 27.23 1.69 12.04
CA ALA A 75 25.85 2.12 12.21
C ALA A 75 25.14 2.25 10.86
N SER A 76 23.84 2.15 10.87
CA SER A 76 23.00 2.35 9.69
C SER A 76 21.71 3.08 10.05
N PHE A 77 21.31 4.00 9.19
CA PHE A 77 19.99 4.59 9.17
C PHE A 77 19.17 3.98 8.03
N THR A 78 18.06 3.37 8.37
CA THR A 78 17.18 2.69 7.41
C THR A 78 15.77 3.24 7.57
N THR A 79 15.19 3.78 6.50
CA THR A 79 13.80 4.23 6.52
C THR A 79 12.92 3.09 6.03
N ILE A 80 11.98 2.68 6.85
CA ILE A 80 10.94 1.74 6.47
C ILE A 80 9.60 2.45 6.28
N GLN A 81 8.78 1.90 5.40
CA GLN A 81 7.43 2.38 5.09
C GLN A 81 6.42 1.27 5.36
N ASP A 82 5.41 1.58 6.14
CA ASP A 82 4.18 0.78 6.25
C ASP A 82 3.02 1.49 5.53
N PHE A 83 1.78 1.01 5.69
CA PHE A 83 0.62 1.64 5.04
C PHE A 83 0.24 2.99 5.65
N SER A 84 0.69 3.29 6.87
CA SER A 84 0.38 4.53 7.58
C SER A 84 1.40 5.65 7.31
N GLY A 85 2.65 5.27 6.99
CA GLY A 85 3.70 6.25 6.77
C GLY A 85 5.10 5.66 6.84
N ARG A 86 6.08 6.52 7.11
CA ARG A 86 7.50 6.16 7.19
C ARG A 86 8.06 6.39 8.58
N ILE A 87 8.97 5.52 9.01
CA ILE A 87 9.73 5.69 10.25
C ILE A 87 11.19 5.29 10.02
N GLN A 88 12.09 5.97 10.72
CA GLN A 88 13.51 5.70 10.64
C GLN A 88 13.91 4.63 11.68
N LEU A 89 14.76 3.72 11.27
CA LEU A 89 15.43 2.75 12.12
C LEU A 89 16.90 3.13 12.26
N TYR A 90 17.40 3.18 13.49
CA TYR A 90 18.82 3.30 13.80
C TYR A 90 19.34 1.95 14.24
N ILE A 91 20.29 1.39 13.49
CA ILE A 91 20.77 0.03 13.62
C ILE A 91 22.27 0.07 13.86
N ARG A 92 22.75 -0.55 14.95
CA ARG A 92 24.18 -0.62 15.29
C ARG A 92 24.68 -2.07 15.26
N ALA A 93 25.89 -2.24 14.77
CA ALA A 93 26.53 -3.55 14.64
C ALA A 93 26.83 -4.23 15.98
N ASP A 94 27.08 -3.44 17.03
CA ASP A 94 27.37 -3.91 18.38
C ASP A 94 26.11 -4.25 19.20
N GLU A 95 24.92 -3.97 18.67
CA GLU A 95 23.67 -4.15 19.42
C GLU A 95 22.72 -5.19 18.85
N ILE A 96 22.92 -5.58 17.58
CA ILE A 96 22.14 -6.63 16.94
C ILE A 96 23.05 -7.78 16.50
N SER A 97 22.65 -9.01 16.78
CA SER A 97 23.44 -10.22 16.46
C SER A 97 23.51 -10.51 14.96
N ASN A 98 22.56 -10.03 14.17
CA ASN A 98 22.44 -10.33 12.75
C ASN A 98 22.79 -9.12 11.83
N TYR A 99 23.71 -8.26 12.27
CA TYR A 99 24.12 -7.10 11.47
C TYR A 99 24.74 -7.47 10.14
N ASP A 100 25.49 -8.57 10.06
CA ASP A 100 26.08 -9.04 8.81
C ASP A 100 25.03 -9.57 7.85
N GLU A 101 23.98 -10.24 8.34
CA GLU A 101 22.81 -10.61 7.53
C GLU A 101 22.10 -9.33 7.00
N PHE A 102 21.96 -8.31 7.85
CA PHE A 102 21.34 -7.04 7.46
C PHE A 102 22.08 -6.32 6.33
N LYS A 103 23.40 -6.43 6.24
CA LYS A 103 24.17 -5.87 5.13
C LYS A 103 23.70 -6.42 3.77
N ASN A 104 23.22 -7.66 3.74
CA ASN A 104 22.72 -8.35 2.54
C ASN A 104 21.25 -8.05 2.21
N TYR A 105 20.55 -7.30 3.06
CA TYR A 105 19.19 -6.89 2.74
C TYR A 105 19.17 -5.87 1.61
N ASP A 106 18.13 -5.93 0.79
CA ASP A 106 17.99 -5.06 -0.38
C ASP A 106 16.88 -4.00 -0.14
N LEU A 107 16.95 -2.92 -0.91
CA LEU A 107 15.83 -1.98 -0.97
C LEU A 107 14.59 -2.70 -1.48
N GLY A 108 13.47 -2.46 -0.80
CA GLY A 108 12.21 -3.15 -1.07
C GLY A 108 11.95 -4.34 -0.17
N ASP A 109 12.94 -4.89 0.54
CA ASP A 109 12.72 -5.96 1.50
C ASP A 109 11.78 -5.51 2.62
N ILE A 110 10.98 -6.43 3.15
CA ILE A 110 10.11 -6.16 4.29
C ILE A 110 10.80 -6.68 5.54
N VAL A 111 10.93 -5.82 6.52
CA VAL A 111 11.60 -6.12 7.79
C VAL A 111 10.70 -5.83 8.97
N GLY A 112 10.88 -6.58 10.06
CA GLY A 112 10.36 -6.30 11.38
C GLY A 112 11.47 -5.79 12.28
N ALA A 113 11.19 -4.78 13.06
CA ALA A 113 12.14 -4.18 14.00
C ALA A 113 11.51 -3.95 15.36
N GLU A 114 12.24 -4.30 16.41
CA GLU A 114 11.91 -3.99 17.80
C GLU A 114 13.02 -3.15 18.40
N GLY A 115 12.65 -2.11 19.13
CA GLY A 115 13.64 -1.26 19.79
C GLY A 115 13.02 -0.17 20.64
N THR A 116 13.81 0.83 20.96
CA THR A 116 13.41 1.98 21.77
C THR A 116 13.21 3.19 20.88
N VAL A 117 12.11 3.89 21.08
CA VAL A 117 11.81 5.13 20.35
C VAL A 117 12.67 6.26 20.89
N PHE A 118 13.29 7.02 20.01
CA PHE A 118 14.13 8.18 20.36
C PHE A 118 14.07 9.24 19.24
N LYS A 119 14.55 10.43 19.55
CA LYS A 119 14.75 11.48 18.53
C LYS A 119 16.24 11.64 18.21
N THR A 120 16.53 11.76 16.91
CA THR A 120 17.89 12.09 16.44
C THR A 120 18.24 13.54 16.78
N ASN A 121 19.49 13.93 16.62
CA ASN A 121 19.93 15.32 16.80
C ASN A 121 19.27 16.30 15.82
N THR A 122 18.77 15.80 14.68
CA THR A 122 18.00 16.56 13.70
C THR A 122 16.51 16.60 14.01
N GLY A 123 16.06 16.02 15.14
CA GLY A 123 14.67 16.00 15.55
C GLY A 123 13.81 14.88 14.94
N GLU A 124 14.38 14.01 14.09
CA GLU A 124 13.59 12.94 13.47
C GLU A 124 13.31 11.78 14.44
N LEU A 125 12.02 11.42 14.56
CA LEU A 125 11.60 10.28 15.38
C LEU A 125 12.10 8.97 14.77
N SER A 126 12.83 8.21 15.57
CA SER A 126 13.54 7.00 15.12
C SER A 126 13.39 5.88 16.15
N ILE A 127 13.60 4.66 15.69
CA ILE A 127 13.67 3.47 16.56
C ILE A 127 15.11 3.00 16.63
N HIS A 128 15.67 2.99 17.83
CA HIS A 128 16.94 2.36 18.15
C HIS A 128 16.75 0.85 18.25
N VAL A 129 17.14 0.16 17.18
CA VAL A 129 16.80 -1.25 16.97
C VAL A 129 17.64 -2.15 17.89
N LYS A 130 16.96 -3.07 18.57
CA LYS A 130 17.57 -4.15 19.38
C LYS A 130 17.35 -5.52 18.75
N LYS A 131 16.27 -5.70 17.99
CA LYS A 131 16.00 -6.91 17.21
C LYS A 131 15.55 -6.51 15.82
N LEU A 132 16.16 -7.10 14.81
CA LEU A 132 15.83 -6.92 13.41
C LEU A 132 15.59 -8.28 12.77
N LYS A 133 14.55 -8.39 11.97
CA LYS A 133 14.21 -9.62 11.27
C LYS A 133 13.77 -9.35 9.85
N LEU A 134 14.31 -10.11 8.89
CA LEU A 134 13.80 -10.12 7.53
C LEU A 134 12.48 -10.91 7.52
N LEU A 135 11.41 -10.31 7.03
CA LEU A 135 10.09 -10.94 6.93
C LEU A 135 9.82 -11.42 5.51
N THR A 136 10.19 -10.63 4.51
CA THR A 136 9.98 -10.99 3.11
C THR A 136 11.03 -10.33 2.23
N LYS A 137 11.64 -11.12 1.35
CA LYS A 137 12.59 -10.67 0.35
C LYS A 137 11.87 -10.04 -0.84
N SER A 138 12.30 -8.85 -1.26
CA SER A 138 11.84 -8.22 -2.49
C SER A 138 12.64 -8.74 -3.68
N LEU A 139 11.98 -9.38 -4.63
CA LEU A 139 12.66 -9.96 -5.80
C LEU A 139 12.88 -8.96 -6.93
N ARG A 140 12.02 -7.96 -7.04
CA ARG A 140 12.15 -6.91 -8.05
C ARG A 140 12.67 -5.62 -7.42
N PRO A 141 13.62 -4.92 -8.06
CA PRO A 141 14.07 -3.62 -7.59
C PRO A 141 12.92 -2.62 -7.57
N LEU A 142 12.97 -1.68 -6.65
CA LEU A 142 12.06 -0.54 -6.66
C LEU A 142 12.50 0.44 -7.75
N PRO A 143 11.57 1.21 -8.34
CA PRO A 143 11.92 2.31 -9.25
C PRO A 143 12.90 3.29 -8.60
N GLU A 144 13.72 3.94 -9.41
CA GLU A 144 14.68 4.92 -8.91
C GLU A 144 14.00 6.06 -8.15
N LYS A 145 14.58 6.40 -7.00
CA LYS A 145 14.00 7.33 -6.03
C LYS A 145 13.77 8.75 -6.59
N HIS A 146 14.62 9.19 -7.52
CA HIS A 146 14.60 10.56 -8.05
C HIS A 146 13.70 10.75 -9.27
N LEU A 147 13.46 9.70 -10.03
CA LEU A 147 12.64 9.76 -11.24
C LEU A 147 11.20 9.31 -10.99
N GLY A 148 10.96 8.53 -9.92
CA GLY A 148 9.65 7.92 -9.66
C GLY A 148 9.18 7.10 -10.87
N LEU A 149 7.89 6.77 -10.89
CA LEU A 149 7.23 6.28 -12.10
C LEU A 149 6.62 7.49 -12.82
N THR A 150 7.37 8.07 -13.77
CA THR A 150 6.90 9.20 -14.58
C THR A 150 6.05 8.75 -15.76
N ASP A 151 6.33 7.56 -16.30
CA ASP A 151 5.59 6.98 -17.42
C ASP A 151 4.17 6.60 -16.98
N THR A 152 3.19 7.24 -17.60
CA THR A 152 1.76 7.07 -17.32
C THR A 152 1.30 5.63 -17.59
N GLU A 153 1.76 5.02 -18.69
CA GLU A 153 1.40 3.66 -19.07
C GLU A 153 1.91 2.65 -18.02
N ILE A 154 3.15 2.80 -17.57
CA ILE A 154 3.72 1.95 -16.51
C ILE A 154 2.98 2.15 -15.20
N ARG A 155 2.59 3.37 -14.86
CA ARG A 155 1.79 3.68 -13.65
C ARG A 155 0.44 2.96 -13.67
N TYR A 156 -0.23 2.91 -14.78
CA TYR A 156 -1.50 2.21 -14.92
C TYR A 156 -1.34 0.69 -14.92
N ARG A 157 -0.32 0.16 -15.59
CA ARG A 157 -0.08 -1.29 -15.66
C ARG A 157 0.51 -1.87 -14.37
N LYS A 158 1.36 -1.10 -13.70
CA LYS A 158 2.00 -1.49 -12.43
C LYS A 158 1.50 -0.61 -11.28
N ARG A 159 0.17 -0.53 -11.11
CA ARG A 159 -0.48 0.34 -10.12
C ARG A 159 0.08 0.17 -8.70
N TYR A 160 0.46 -1.04 -8.32
CA TYR A 160 1.07 -1.32 -7.02
C TYR A 160 2.40 -0.57 -6.81
N LEU A 161 3.19 -0.37 -7.86
CA LEU A 161 4.42 0.44 -7.77
C LEU A 161 4.09 1.93 -7.68
N ASP A 162 3.12 2.40 -8.46
CA ASP A 162 2.66 3.79 -8.39
C ASP A 162 2.17 4.15 -6.99
N LEU A 163 1.32 3.33 -6.37
CA LEU A 163 0.84 3.53 -5.01
C LEU A 163 1.95 3.45 -3.95
N LEU A 164 2.99 2.67 -4.19
CA LEU A 164 4.12 2.53 -3.29
C LEU A 164 5.08 3.73 -3.34
N THR A 165 5.27 4.30 -4.53
CA THR A 165 6.30 5.31 -4.79
C THR A 165 5.75 6.74 -4.86
N ASN A 166 4.49 6.91 -5.24
CA ASN A 166 3.80 8.20 -5.41
C ASN A 166 2.77 8.43 -4.30
N PRO A 167 3.08 9.20 -3.26
CA PRO A 167 2.12 9.52 -2.19
C PRO A 167 0.84 10.19 -2.69
N GLU A 168 0.95 11.07 -3.70
CA GLU A 168 -0.20 11.76 -4.31
C GLU A 168 -1.20 10.78 -4.93
N SER A 169 -0.70 9.75 -5.65
CA SER A 169 -1.58 8.71 -6.21
C SER A 169 -2.30 7.94 -5.10
N LEU A 170 -1.60 7.60 -4.04
CA LEU A 170 -2.20 6.90 -2.89
C LEU A 170 -3.30 7.74 -2.24
N GLU A 171 -3.06 9.06 -2.10
CA GLU A 171 -4.03 9.98 -1.49
C GLU A 171 -5.31 10.10 -2.32
N VAL A 172 -5.19 10.17 -3.65
CA VAL A 172 -6.37 10.17 -4.54
C VAL A 172 -7.23 8.92 -4.33
N PHE A 173 -6.64 7.73 -4.19
CA PHE A 173 -7.41 6.50 -3.95
C PHE A 173 -8.05 6.48 -2.56
N LYS A 174 -7.37 6.98 -1.53
CA LYS A 174 -7.95 7.13 -0.19
C LYS A 174 -9.12 8.09 -0.18
N THR A 175 -8.94 9.29 -0.73
CA THR A 175 -10.00 10.30 -0.84
C THR A 175 -11.21 9.76 -1.59
N ARG A 176 -11.00 9.04 -2.70
CA ARG A 176 -12.10 8.40 -3.42
C ARG A 176 -12.85 7.38 -2.56
N ALA A 177 -12.14 6.55 -1.81
CA ALA A 177 -12.76 5.57 -0.92
C ALA A 177 -13.56 6.25 0.20
N GLU A 178 -13.03 7.34 0.77
CA GLU A 178 -13.70 8.14 1.79
C GLU A 178 -14.96 8.83 1.26
N ILE A 179 -14.93 9.39 0.05
CA ILE A 179 -16.10 10.00 -0.59
C ILE A 179 -17.23 8.96 -0.73
N ILE A 180 -16.92 7.76 -1.25
CA ILE A 180 -17.93 6.70 -1.42
C ILE A 180 -18.47 6.26 -0.06
N SER A 181 -17.61 6.09 0.94
CA SER A 181 -18.00 5.71 2.29
C SER A 181 -18.90 6.75 2.95
N ASN A 182 -18.56 8.03 2.83
CA ASN A 182 -19.34 9.13 3.36
C ASN A 182 -20.71 9.26 2.65
N LEU A 183 -20.74 9.06 1.33
CA LEU A 183 -21.99 9.07 0.58
C LEU A 183 -22.93 7.95 1.05
N ARG A 184 -22.40 6.73 1.25
CA ARG A 184 -23.19 5.61 1.80
C ARG A 184 -23.69 5.93 3.21
N ALA A 185 -22.82 6.42 4.08
CA ALA A 185 -23.19 6.77 5.45
C ALA A 185 -24.28 7.86 5.49
N PHE A 186 -24.18 8.86 4.62
CA PHE A 186 -25.18 9.92 4.49
C PHE A 186 -26.55 9.37 4.10
N LEU A 187 -26.63 8.54 3.07
CA LEU A 187 -27.89 7.95 2.63
C LEU A 187 -28.48 6.99 3.67
N LEU A 188 -27.62 6.18 4.32
CA LEU A 188 -28.09 5.29 5.40
C LEU A 188 -28.64 6.06 6.61
N ALA A 189 -28.08 7.24 6.90
CA ALA A 189 -28.59 8.08 7.99
C ALA A 189 -29.99 8.67 7.71
N ASP A 190 -30.35 8.77 6.44
CA ASP A 190 -31.67 9.22 5.98
C ASP A 190 -32.62 8.04 5.66
N ASP A 191 -32.38 6.87 6.26
CA ASP A 191 -33.18 5.64 6.12
C ASP A 191 -33.23 5.04 4.70
N PHE A 192 -32.28 5.38 3.83
CA PHE A 192 -32.12 4.71 2.54
C PHE A 192 -31.48 3.33 2.73
N ILE A 193 -31.93 2.37 1.94
CA ILE A 193 -31.36 1.01 1.93
C ILE A 193 -30.51 0.83 0.67
N GLU A 194 -29.24 0.43 0.84
CA GLU A 194 -28.38 0.04 -0.29
C GLU A 194 -28.83 -1.31 -0.83
N VAL A 195 -29.11 -1.37 -2.12
CA VAL A 195 -29.54 -2.59 -2.81
C VAL A 195 -28.63 -2.91 -3.98
N GLU A 196 -28.44 -4.19 -4.24
CA GLU A 196 -27.74 -4.67 -5.43
C GLU A 196 -28.75 -4.92 -6.55
N THR A 197 -28.55 -4.26 -7.70
CA THR A 197 -29.36 -4.50 -8.89
C THR A 197 -28.74 -5.57 -9.75
N PRO A 198 -29.54 -6.39 -10.49
CA PRO A 198 -28.99 -7.40 -11.41
C PRO A 198 -28.08 -6.78 -12.47
N MET A 199 -26.87 -7.32 -12.61
CA MET A 199 -25.91 -6.87 -13.63
C MET A 199 -26.34 -7.30 -15.03
N MET A 200 -27.03 -8.42 -15.17
CA MET A 200 -27.47 -9.00 -16.43
C MET A 200 -28.99 -9.08 -16.49
N HIS A 201 -29.57 -8.66 -17.60
CA HIS A 201 -30.99 -8.63 -17.86
C HIS A 201 -31.38 -9.33 -19.16
N PRO A 202 -32.54 -9.99 -19.24
CA PRO A 202 -33.03 -10.57 -20.48
C PRO A 202 -33.49 -9.51 -21.49
N ILE A 203 -33.73 -8.29 -21.06
CA ILE A 203 -34.18 -7.17 -21.89
C ILE A 203 -33.02 -6.15 -21.98
N PRO A 204 -32.62 -5.75 -23.20
CA PRO A 204 -31.62 -4.68 -23.35
C PRO A 204 -32.20 -3.39 -22.77
N GLY A 205 -31.59 -2.90 -21.69
CA GLY A 205 -31.97 -1.64 -21.04
C GLY A 205 -30.86 -0.61 -21.13
N GLY A 206 -31.25 0.67 -21.16
CA GLY A 206 -30.32 1.78 -21.13
C GLY A 206 -30.36 2.61 -22.42
N ALA A 207 -29.41 3.52 -22.55
CA ALA A 207 -29.36 4.49 -23.66
C ALA A 207 -29.31 3.81 -25.06
N THR A 208 -29.40 4.61 -26.09
CA THR A 208 -29.32 4.22 -27.52
C THR A 208 -28.03 3.49 -27.93
N ALA A 209 -27.12 3.22 -26.96
CA ALA A 209 -25.88 2.49 -27.21
C ALA A 209 -26.12 0.98 -27.34
N ARG A 210 -25.36 0.34 -28.23
CA ARG A 210 -25.40 -1.12 -28.41
C ARG A 210 -24.93 -1.81 -27.11
N PRO A 211 -25.79 -2.64 -26.47
CA PRO A 211 -25.45 -3.32 -25.24
C PRO A 211 -24.42 -4.43 -25.46
N PHE A 212 -23.67 -4.76 -24.41
CA PHE A 212 -22.88 -5.98 -24.37
C PHE A 212 -23.83 -7.18 -24.20
N VAL A 213 -23.65 -8.19 -25.04
CA VAL A 213 -24.46 -9.41 -25.03
C VAL A 213 -23.63 -10.58 -24.53
N THR A 214 -24.21 -11.39 -23.66
CA THR A 214 -23.66 -12.68 -23.23
C THR A 214 -24.75 -13.75 -23.31
N HIS A 215 -24.36 -15.03 -23.44
CA HIS A 215 -25.30 -16.13 -23.51
C HIS A 215 -25.32 -16.93 -22.23
N HIS A 216 -26.52 -17.17 -21.66
CA HIS A 216 -26.71 -18.02 -20.50
C HIS A 216 -26.96 -19.47 -20.95
N ASN A 217 -25.93 -20.32 -20.87
CA ASN A 217 -25.98 -21.68 -21.42
C ASN A 217 -27.10 -22.56 -20.83
N SER A 218 -27.30 -22.51 -19.52
CA SER A 218 -28.32 -23.38 -18.86
C SER A 218 -29.74 -22.97 -19.16
N LEU A 219 -30.00 -21.69 -19.42
CA LEU A 219 -31.32 -21.17 -19.77
C LEU A 219 -31.51 -20.99 -21.26
N ASN A 220 -30.44 -21.20 -22.04
CA ASN A 220 -30.42 -21.04 -23.51
C ASN A 220 -31.05 -19.71 -23.98
N MET A 221 -30.59 -18.60 -23.32
CA MET A 221 -31.10 -17.27 -23.62
C MET A 221 -29.98 -16.22 -23.59
N ASP A 222 -30.15 -15.18 -24.38
CA ASP A 222 -29.25 -14.05 -24.36
C ASP A 222 -29.55 -13.12 -23.19
N LEU A 223 -28.48 -12.66 -22.55
CA LEU A 223 -28.53 -11.66 -21.48
C LEU A 223 -27.72 -10.44 -21.92
N PHE A 224 -28.16 -9.29 -21.45
CA PHE A 224 -27.55 -8.02 -21.74
C PHE A 224 -26.95 -7.45 -20.45
N LEU A 225 -25.70 -6.98 -20.51
CA LEU A 225 -25.12 -6.26 -19.40
C LEU A 225 -25.81 -4.91 -19.26
N SER A 226 -26.25 -4.60 -18.03
CA SER A 226 -26.86 -3.30 -17.75
C SER A 226 -25.84 -2.19 -17.92
N CYS A 227 -26.06 -1.33 -18.91
CA CYS A 227 -25.19 -0.19 -19.19
C CYS A 227 -25.47 0.99 -18.26
N LEU A 228 -26.68 1.11 -17.74
CA LEU A 228 -27.13 2.27 -16.98
C LEU A 228 -28.17 1.88 -15.92
N LEU A 229 -28.11 2.53 -14.77
CA LEU A 229 -29.03 2.37 -13.63
C LEU A 229 -30.39 3.07 -13.87
N TYR A 230 -30.82 3.27 -15.11
CA TYR A 230 -32.10 3.93 -15.41
C TYR A 230 -33.34 3.12 -15.09
N THR A 231 -33.16 1.87 -14.70
CA THR A 231 -34.27 1.01 -14.29
C THR A 231 -34.72 1.20 -12.86
N SER A 232 -33.96 1.96 -12.05
CA SER A 232 -34.33 2.33 -10.70
C SER A 232 -34.86 3.77 -10.70
N PRO A 233 -36.19 3.98 -10.71
CA PRO A 233 -36.74 5.32 -10.74
C PRO A 233 -36.36 6.06 -9.43
N SER A 234 -35.50 7.05 -9.57
CA SER A 234 -35.20 8.00 -8.53
C SER A 234 -36.27 9.11 -8.56
N PRO A 235 -36.69 9.65 -7.41
CA PRO A 235 -37.53 10.86 -7.38
C PRO A 235 -36.96 12.00 -8.22
N ARG A 236 -35.64 12.07 -8.30
CA ARG A 236 -34.91 13.05 -9.11
C ARG A 236 -35.07 12.85 -10.63
N ASP A 237 -35.20 11.60 -11.08
CA ASP A 237 -35.42 11.29 -12.48
C ASP A 237 -36.85 11.61 -12.91
N ARG A 238 -37.83 11.50 -12.01
CA ARG A 238 -39.22 11.91 -12.25
C ARG A 238 -39.35 13.43 -12.47
N GLU A 239 -38.59 14.25 -11.77
CA GLU A 239 -38.58 15.69 -11.98
C GLU A 239 -38.00 16.08 -13.35
N LYS A 240 -36.97 15.41 -13.81
CA LYS A 240 -36.40 15.63 -15.13
C LYS A 240 -37.32 15.20 -16.28
N SER A 241 -38.12 14.15 -16.09
CA SER A 241 -39.07 13.68 -17.10
C SER A 241 -40.31 14.59 -17.25
N ARG A 242 -40.49 15.56 -16.33
CA ARG A 242 -41.57 16.55 -16.38
C ARG A 242 -41.17 17.89 -17.03
N MET A 243 -39.93 18.03 -17.46
CA MET A 243 -39.59 19.19 -18.30
C MET A 243 -40.29 19.03 -19.65
N PRO A 244 -41.18 19.98 -20.03
CA PRO A 244 -41.76 19.96 -21.36
C PRO A 244 -40.62 20.04 -22.37
N SER A 245 -40.61 19.14 -23.35
CA SER A 245 -39.81 19.33 -24.53
C SER A 245 -40.27 20.63 -25.15
N SER A 246 -39.55 21.70 -24.90
CA SER A 246 -39.75 22.93 -25.68
C SER A 246 -39.40 22.61 -27.09
N ALA A 247 -40.42 22.81 -27.93
CA ALA A 247 -40.41 22.70 -29.37
C ALA A 247 -39.25 23.42 -30.05
#